data_5b0ec7d8709dcdf89f9af8aa492ecf6a
#
_entry.id   5b0ec7d8709dcdf89f9af8aa492ecf6a
#
_cell.length_a   1.000
_cell.length_b   1.000
_cell.length_c   1.000
_cell.angle_alpha   90.00
_cell.angle_beta   90.00
_cell.angle_gamma   90.00
#
_symmetry.space_group_name_H-M   'P 1'
#
loop_
_entity.id
_entity.type
_entity.pdbx_description
1 polymer ?
#
loop_
_entity_poly.entity_id
_entity_poly.type
_entity_poly.pdbx_seq_one_letter_code
_entity_poly.pdbx_strand_id
1 'polypeptide(L)'
;MLILCLAALLLAACAAPAPAPPPTQPAANLANPASVNCDKQGGKLSIQKRPDGGEYGVCIFEDNRQCEEWALLRGDCPAGGVKITGYVTQAAQFCAITGGEYKITANSNTDQEQGTCTLKTGKTCDAAAYFAGTCSAQ
;
A
#
# COMPACT_ATOMS: atom_id res chain seq x y z
N MET A 1 -58.35 -63.43 25.75
CA MET A 1 -57.83 -62.28 26.47
C MET A 1 -56.39 -61.98 25.93
N LEU A 2 -56.32 -61.05 25.05
CA LEU A 2 -55.11 -60.82 24.16
C LEU A 2 -54.33 -59.69 24.76
N ILE A 3 -53.07 -59.91 25.14
CA ILE A 3 -52.16 -58.87 25.66
C ILE A 3 -51.28 -58.49 24.52
N LEU A 4 -51.46 -57.24 24.05
CA LEU A 4 -50.59 -56.61 23.04
C LEU A 4 -49.35 -56.00 23.75
N CYS A 5 -48.17 -56.57 23.48
CA CYS A 5 -46.88 -55.91 23.83
C CYS A 5 -46.45 -55.01 22.73
N LEU A 6 -46.48 -53.69 22.98
CA LEU A 6 -45.87 -52.71 22.11
C LEU A 6 -44.36 -52.62 22.41
N ALA A 7 -43.52 -53.03 21.47
CA ALA A 7 -42.10 -52.86 21.57
C ALA A 7 -41.74 -51.50 20.95
N ALA A 8 -41.32 -50.55 21.79
CA ALA A 8 -40.77 -49.25 21.29
C ALA A 8 -39.29 -49.42 20.92
N LEU A 9 -38.98 -49.30 19.63
CA LEU A 9 -37.61 -49.22 19.13
C LEU A 9 -37.08 -47.78 19.36
N LEU A 10 -36.14 -47.63 20.25
CA LEU A 10 -35.36 -46.41 20.42
C LEU A 10 -34.22 -46.41 19.38
N LEU A 11 -34.33 -45.57 18.35
CA LEU A 11 -33.21 -45.27 17.44
C LEU A 11 -32.29 -44.29 18.13
N ALA A 12 -31.18 -44.74 18.62
CA ALA A 12 -30.07 -43.89 19.07
C ALA A 12 -29.31 -43.39 17.83
N ALA A 13 -29.54 -42.16 17.41
CA ALA A 13 -28.74 -41.48 16.38
C ALA A 13 -27.39 -41.08 17.01
N CYS A 14 -26.33 -41.81 16.64
CA CYS A 14 -24.94 -41.37 16.93
C CYS A 14 -24.60 -40.18 16.02
N ALA A 15 -24.66 -38.97 16.57
CA ALA A 15 -24.11 -37.79 15.90
C ALA A 15 -22.57 -37.86 15.95
N ALA A 16 -21.94 -38.03 14.80
CA ALA A 16 -20.49 -37.93 14.69
C ALA A 16 -20.06 -36.48 14.97
N PRO A 17 -19.00 -36.25 15.76
CA PRO A 17 -18.49 -34.90 15.96
C PRO A 17 -18.01 -34.31 14.63
N ALA A 18 -18.39 -33.05 14.37
CA ALA A 18 -17.94 -32.31 13.18
C ALA A 18 -16.41 -32.21 13.20
N PRO A 19 -15.73 -32.34 12.03
CA PRO A 19 -14.30 -32.17 11.96
C PRO A 19 -13.91 -30.75 12.40
N ALA A 20 -12.91 -30.68 13.29
CA ALA A 20 -12.36 -29.38 13.73
C ALA A 20 -11.86 -28.57 12.54
N PRO A 21 -12.09 -27.25 12.52
CA PRO A 21 -11.53 -26.40 11.47
C PRO A 21 -9.99 -26.55 11.47
N PRO A 22 -9.36 -26.51 10.26
CA PRO A 22 -7.90 -26.60 10.20
C PRO A 22 -7.28 -25.45 11.00
N PRO A 23 -6.13 -25.66 11.65
CA PRO A 23 -5.46 -24.62 12.39
C PRO A 23 -5.15 -23.48 11.43
N THR A 24 -5.65 -22.28 11.75
CA THR A 24 -5.27 -21.04 11.06
C THR A 24 -3.80 -20.84 11.37
N GLN A 25 -2.92 -21.21 10.43
CA GLN A 25 -1.53 -20.80 10.50
C GLN A 25 -1.51 -19.27 10.55
N PRO A 26 -0.83 -18.66 11.56
CA PRO A 26 -0.56 -17.24 11.48
C PRO A 26 0.15 -17.01 10.15
N ALA A 27 -0.40 -16.15 9.29
CA ALA A 27 0.34 -15.66 8.14
C ALA A 27 1.70 -15.20 8.67
N ALA A 28 2.77 -15.80 8.18
CA ALA A 28 4.11 -15.38 8.55
C ALA A 28 4.17 -13.89 8.23
N ASN A 29 4.21 -13.06 9.27
CA ASN A 29 4.30 -11.61 9.19
C ASN A 29 5.73 -11.30 8.76
N LEU A 30 6.05 -11.58 7.48
CA LEU A 30 7.28 -11.11 6.87
C LEU A 30 7.14 -9.59 6.83
N ALA A 31 7.90 -8.92 7.71
CA ALA A 31 7.95 -7.47 7.73
C ALA A 31 8.27 -6.97 6.31
N ASN A 32 7.48 -6.02 5.81
CA ASN A 32 7.73 -5.40 4.51
C ASN A 32 9.18 -4.87 4.46
N PRO A 33 10.04 -5.36 3.56
CA PRO A 33 11.45 -4.98 3.54
C PRO A 33 11.65 -3.49 3.29
N ALA A 34 10.76 -2.82 2.56
CA ALA A 34 10.82 -1.39 2.33
C ALA A 34 10.53 -0.60 3.60
N SER A 35 9.53 -1.03 4.39
CA SER A 35 9.23 -0.43 5.69
C SER A 35 10.40 -0.60 6.68
N VAL A 36 11.00 -1.80 6.73
CA VAL A 36 12.19 -2.05 7.55
C VAL A 36 13.38 -1.18 7.12
N ASN A 37 13.55 -0.96 5.81
CA ASN A 37 14.59 -0.08 5.29
C ASN A 37 14.36 1.39 5.69
N CYS A 38 13.10 1.85 5.68
CA CYS A 38 12.73 3.19 6.16
C CYS A 38 13.17 3.40 7.62
N ASP A 39 12.82 2.48 8.51
CA ASP A 39 13.18 2.55 9.94
C ASP A 39 14.70 2.53 10.13
N LYS A 40 15.43 1.67 9.41
CA LYS A 40 16.90 1.60 9.47
C LYS A 40 17.58 2.90 9.04
N GLN A 41 16.96 3.66 8.16
CA GLN A 41 17.46 4.97 7.72
C GLN A 41 17.00 6.13 8.62
N GLY A 42 16.32 5.85 9.73
CA GLY A 42 15.85 6.85 10.70
C GLY A 42 14.58 7.56 10.30
N GLY A 43 13.87 7.06 9.29
CA GLY A 43 12.57 7.58 8.88
C GLY A 43 11.41 6.99 9.68
N LYS A 44 10.24 7.59 9.55
CA LYS A 44 8.97 7.08 10.08
C LYS A 44 8.04 6.73 8.92
N LEU A 45 7.53 5.50 8.91
CA LEU A 45 6.57 5.06 7.89
C LEU A 45 5.20 5.68 8.15
N SER A 46 4.59 6.20 7.09
CA SER A 46 3.20 6.66 7.03
C SER A 46 2.51 6.02 5.82
N ILE A 47 1.41 5.31 6.04
CA ILE A 47 0.61 4.75 4.94
C ILE A 47 -0.36 5.81 4.43
N GLN A 48 -0.33 6.03 3.13
CA GLN A 48 -1.18 6.99 2.43
C GLN A 48 -1.99 6.29 1.34
N LYS A 49 -3.01 6.98 0.84
CA LYS A 49 -3.91 6.44 -0.20
C LYS A 49 -3.82 7.27 -1.47
N ARG A 50 -3.85 6.58 -2.60
CA ARG A 50 -4.00 7.18 -3.92
C ARG A 50 -5.49 7.35 -4.28
N PRO A 51 -5.81 8.15 -5.31
CA PRO A 51 -7.18 8.33 -5.78
C PRO A 51 -7.86 7.03 -6.24
N ASP A 52 -7.10 6.04 -6.71
CA ASP A 52 -7.59 4.71 -7.10
C ASP A 52 -7.91 3.79 -5.89
N GLY A 53 -7.68 4.27 -4.66
CA GLY A 53 -7.84 3.52 -3.41
C GLY A 53 -6.63 2.66 -3.03
N GLY A 54 -5.60 2.59 -3.87
CA GLY A 54 -4.34 1.90 -3.57
C GLY A 54 -3.60 2.58 -2.42
N GLU A 55 -2.93 1.78 -1.60
CA GLU A 55 -2.09 2.27 -0.50
C GLU A 55 -0.62 2.29 -0.90
N TYR A 56 0.13 3.24 -0.34
CA TYR A 56 1.57 3.33 -0.49
C TYR A 56 2.21 3.83 0.80
N GLY A 57 3.42 3.36 1.09
CA GLY A 57 4.18 3.80 2.25
C GLY A 57 5.04 5.00 1.93
N VAL A 58 4.98 6.00 2.79
CA VAL A 58 5.86 7.18 2.74
C VAL A 58 6.80 7.14 3.94
N CYS A 59 8.08 7.10 3.67
CA CYS A 59 9.13 7.24 4.66
C CYS A 59 9.39 8.73 4.90
N ILE A 60 9.07 9.19 6.09
CA ILE A 60 9.17 10.60 6.50
C ILE A 60 10.42 10.79 7.35
N PHE A 61 11.29 11.68 6.93
CA PHE A 61 12.51 12.09 7.62
C PHE A 61 12.36 13.50 8.22
N GLU A 62 13.38 13.98 8.89
CA GLU A 62 13.45 15.36 9.38
C GLU A 62 13.38 16.39 8.24
N ASP A 63 13.09 17.64 8.57
CA ASP A 63 13.02 18.77 7.64
C ASP A 63 12.05 18.59 6.45
N ASN A 64 10.95 17.84 6.67
CA ASN A 64 9.95 17.56 5.65
C ASN A 64 10.53 16.86 4.41
N ARG A 65 11.52 15.99 4.62
CA ARG A 65 12.06 15.11 3.60
C ARG A 65 11.30 13.80 3.56
N GLN A 66 11.02 13.31 2.37
CA GLN A 66 10.19 12.12 2.19
C GLN A 66 10.67 11.28 1.02
N CYS A 67 10.39 9.97 1.09
CA CYS A 67 10.49 9.03 -0.02
C CYS A 67 9.29 8.07 0.01
N GLU A 68 8.83 7.61 -1.13
CA GLU A 68 8.02 6.41 -1.19
C GLU A 68 8.92 5.22 -0.77
N GLU A 69 8.40 4.32 0.08
CA GLU A 69 9.22 3.31 0.77
C GLU A 69 9.97 2.37 -0.19
N TRP A 70 9.33 1.96 -1.30
CA TRP A 70 9.95 1.10 -2.29
C TRP A 70 10.94 1.84 -3.17
N ALA A 71 10.67 3.11 -3.50
CA ALA A 71 11.60 3.97 -4.22
C ALA A 71 12.87 4.21 -3.39
N LEU A 72 12.72 4.37 -2.07
CA LEU A 72 13.83 4.46 -1.14
C LEU A 72 14.66 3.16 -1.11
N LEU A 73 13.99 2.02 -1.02
CA LEU A 73 14.67 0.71 -0.99
C LEU A 73 15.45 0.44 -2.29
N ARG A 74 14.90 0.81 -3.44
CA ARG A 74 15.55 0.64 -4.74
C ARG A 74 16.63 1.67 -5.04
N GLY A 75 16.73 2.75 -4.25
CA GLY A 75 17.63 3.87 -4.51
C GLY A 75 17.13 4.85 -5.59
N ASP A 76 15.87 4.75 -6.01
CA ASP A 76 15.24 5.74 -6.91
C ASP A 76 15.04 7.08 -6.20
N CYS A 77 14.71 7.03 -4.91
CA CYS A 77 14.68 8.17 -4.00
C CYS A 77 15.93 8.13 -3.11
N PRO A 78 16.64 9.25 -2.89
CA PRO A 78 17.89 9.23 -2.16
C PRO A 78 17.72 8.94 -0.66
N ALA A 79 18.75 8.37 -0.04
CA ALA A 79 18.81 8.18 1.41
C ALA A 79 18.56 9.52 2.13
N GLY A 80 17.73 9.49 3.18
CA GLY A 80 17.30 10.68 3.90
C GLY A 80 16.24 11.52 3.19
N GLY A 81 15.75 11.08 2.05
CA GLY A 81 14.60 11.64 1.36
C GLY A 81 14.84 12.92 0.57
N VAL A 82 13.87 13.26 -0.26
CA VAL A 82 13.81 14.54 -0.98
C VAL A 82 12.97 15.54 -0.21
N LYS A 83 13.34 16.81 -0.25
CA LYS A 83 12.57 17.89 0.37
C LYS A 83 11.31 18.14 -0.45
N ILE A 84 10.14 18.00 0.13
CA ILE A 84 8.87 18.17 -0.59
C ILE A 84 8.28 19.58 -0.47
N THR A 85 8.95 20.48 0.24
CA THR A 85 8.55 21.89 0.30
C THR A 85 8.62 22.52 -1.10
N GLY A 86 7.51 23.08 -1.56
CA GLY A 86 7.41 23.67 -2.90
C GLY A 86 6.65 22.81 -3.91
N TYR A 87 6.37 21.54 -3.60
CA TYR A 87 5.43 20.73 -4.38
C TYR A 87 4.01 20.95 -3.84
N VAL A 88 3.19 21.69 -4.58
CA VAL A 88 1.89 22.17 -4.09
C VAL A 88 0.82 21.08 -4.10
N THR A 89 0.85 20.18 -5.10
CA THR A 89 -0.15 19.12 -5.26
C THR A 89 0.38 17.76 -4.80
N GLN A 90 -0.51 16.87 -4.37
CA GLN A 90 -0.15 15.48 -4.03
C GLN A 90 0.48 14.73 -5.22
N ALA A 91 0.03 15.02 -6.45
CA ALA A 91 0.60 14.44 -7.65
C ALA A 91 2.05 14.88 -7.88
N ALA A 92 2.37 16.16 -7.65
CA ALA A 92 3.73 16.69 -7.71
C ALA A 92 4.62 16.07 -6.62
N GLN A 93 4.12 15.99 -5.39
CA GLN A 93 4.81 15.34 -4.28
C GLN A 93 5.07 13.86 -4.55
N PHE A 94 4.07 13.13 -5.05
CA PHE A 94 4.20 11.71 -5.38
C PHE A 94 5.26 11.47 -6.46
N CYS A 95 5.29 12.31 -7.50
CA CYS A 95 6.36 12.26 -8.50
C CYS A 95 7.76 12.40 -7.85
N ALA A 96 7.94 13.39 -6.99
CA ALA A 96 9.22 13.65 -6.33
C ALA A 96 9.66 12.52 -5.40
N ILE A 97 8.75 12.02 -4.53
CA ILE A 97 9.08 10.97 -3.54
C ILE A 97 9.30 9.59 -4.17
N THR A 98 8.79 9.36 -5.39
CA THR A 98 9.08 8.15 -6.17
C THR A 98 10.35 8.26 -7.01
N GLY A 99 11.08 9.38 -6.88
CA GLY A 99 12.34 9.64 -7.59
C GLY A 99 12.18 10.18 -9.00
N GLY A 100 10.96 10.59 -9.37
CA GLY A 100 10.70 11.22 -10.66
C GLY A 100 11.11 12.70 -10.70
N GLU A 101 11.28 13.22 -11.89
CA GLU A 101 11.49 14.64 -12.15
C GLU A 101 10.15 15.28 -12.49
N TYR A 102 9.67 16.18 -11.62
CA TYR A 102 8.42 16.90 -11.82
C TYR A 102 8.65 18.20 -12.59
N LYS A 103 7.86 18.42 -13.63
CA LYS A 103 7.87 19.66 -14.43
C LYS A 103 6.46 20.25 -14.52
N ILE A 104 6.30 21.48 -14.03
CA ILE A 104 5.04 22.23 -14.10
C ILE A 104 4.71 22.53 -15.56
N THR A 105 3.45 22.34 -15.95
CA THR A 105 2.92 22.65 -17.29
C THR A 105 1.82 23.70 -17.27
N ALA A 106 1.06 23.84 -16.16
CA ALA A 106 0.03 24.85 -16.01
C ALA A 106 -0.27 25.17 -14.54
N ASN A 107 -0.92 26.29 -14.29
CA ASN A 107 -1.46 26.72 -12.99
C ASN A 107 -0.44 26.69 -11.83
N SER A 108 0.79 27.12 -12.11
CA SER A 108 1.90 27.10 -11.14
C SER A 108 1.53 27.70 -9.79
N ASN A 109 1.94 27.04 -8.70
CA ASN A 109 1.72 27.46 -7.32
C ASN A 109 0.26 27.58 -6.88
N THR A 110 -0.64 26.82 -7.53
CA THR A 110 -2.04 26.68 -7.12
C THR A 110 -2.38 25.24 -6.77
N ASP A 111 -3.51 25.03 -6.07
CA ASP A 111 -4.07 23.70 -5.79
C ASP A 111 -4.49 22.92 -7.06
N GLN A 112 -4.57 23.62 -8.20
CA GLN A 112 -4.85 23.07 -9.53
C GLN A 112 -3.60 22.99 -10.42
N GLU A 113 -2.42 23.06 -9.84
CA GLU A 113 -1.17 22.94 -10.56
C GLU A 113 -1.11 21.61 -11.34
N GLN A 114 -0.75 21.70 -12.61
CA GLN A 114 -0.57 20.58 -13.51
C GLN A 114 0.90 20.42 -13.88
N GLY A 115 1.30 19.18 -14.08
CA GLY A 115 2.67 18.89 -14.46
C GLY A 115 2.86 17.50 -15.02
N THR A 116 4.05 17.25 -15.53
CA THR A 116 4.49 15.93 -15.96
C THR A 116 5.51 15.38 -14.99
N CYS A 117 5.54 14.06 -14.87
CA CYS A 117 6.52 13.30 -14.10
C CYS A 117 7.37 12.46 -15.05
N THR A 118 8.66 12.74 -15.13
CA THR A 118 9.61 11.88 -15.83
C THR A 118 10.19 10.88 -14.86
N LEU A 119 9.88 9.61 -15.04
CA LEU A 119 10.27 8.51 -14.18
C LEU A 119 11.73 8.11 -14.40
N LYS A 120 12.33 7.36 -13.47
CA LYS A 120 13.70 6.83 -13.59
C LYS A 120 13.92 5.97 -14.84
N THR A 121 12.85 5.36 -15.36
CA THR A 121 12.89 4.61 -16.62
C THR A 121 12.99 5.50 -17.87
N GLY A 122 12.89 6.83 -17.73
CA GLY A 122 12.80 7.78 -18.82
C GLY A 122 11.38 8.01 -19.36
N LYS A 123 10.40 7.25 -18.90
CA LYS A 123 8.99 7.44 -19.29
C LYS A 123 8.45 8.70 -18.64
N THR A 124 7.73 9.50 -19.44
CA THR A 124 7.04 10.70 -18.95
C THR A 124 5.55 10.44 -18.88
N CYS A 125 4.95 10.72 -17.73
CA CYS A 125 3.52 10.64 -17.45
C CYS A 125 2.97 12.02 -17.13
N ASP A 126 1.67 12.26 -17.36
CA ASP A 126 0.95 13.27 -16.61
C ASP A 126 1.04 12.94 -15.12
N ALA A 127 1.35 13.93 -14.28
CA ALA A 127 1.60 13.68 -12.85
C ALA A 127 0.35 13.19 -12.10
N ALA A 128 -0.83 13.71 -12.43
CA ALA A 128 -2.09 13.27 -11.83
C ALA A 128 -2.43 11.83 -12.27
N ALA A 129 -2.22 11.49 -13.55
CA ALA A 129 -2.40 10.15 -14.07
C ALA A 129 -1.42 9.14 -13.43
N TYR A 130 -0.18 9.57 -13.17
CA TYR A 130 0.80 8.76 -12.46
C TYR A 130 0.39 8.51 -11.00
N PHE A 131 -0.04 9.56 -10.29
CA PHE A 131 -0.54 9.45 -8.91
C PHE A 131 -1.82 8.61 -8.82
N ALA A 132 -2.71 8.71 -9.81
CA ALA A 132 -3.94 7.89 -9.90
C ALA A 132 -3.69 6.44 -10.34
N GLY A 133 -2.45 6.05 -10.66
CA GLY A 133 -2.12 4.70 -11.09
C GLY A 133 -2.52 4.36 -12.53
N THR A 134 -3.02 5.32 -13.31
CA THR A 134 -3.41 5.14 -14.73
C THR A 134 -2.23 5.29 -15.70
N CYS A 135 -1.11 5.84 -15.24
CA CYS A 135 0.18 5.83 -15.93
C CYS A 135 1.22 5.20 -15.00
N SER A 136 1.85 4.10 -15.39
CA SER A 136 2.83 3.36 -14.59
C SER A 136 4.23 3.45 -15.18
N ALA A 137 5.24 3.06 -14.39
CA ALA A 137 6.65 3.00 -14.81
C ALA A 137 6.94 1.89 -15.84
N GLN A 138 5.99 0.98 -16.05
CA GLN A 138 6.10 -0.13 -17.02
C GLN A 138 5.77 0.33 -18.43
#